data_6812b3b4cdbb2d6e3d2a3fb8a39fee30
#
_entry.id   6812b3b4cdbb2d6e3d2a3fb8a39fee30
#
_cell.length_a   1.000
_cell.length_b   1.000
_cell.length_c   1.000
_cell.angle_alpha   90.00
_cell.angle_beta   90.00
_cell.angle_gamma   90.00
#
_symmetry.space_group_name_H-M   'P 1'
#
loop_
_entity.id
_entity.type
_entity.pdbx_description
1 polymer ?
#
loop_
_entity_poly.entity_id
_entity_poly.type
_entity_poly.pdbx_seq_one_letter_code
_entity_poly.pdbx_strand_id
1 'polypeptide(L)'
;MPSNAPQEAAAMPHTAPLVCRNFHDNAWHDSTGEPIERRNPANGELAAVAPRATAEETARAVASARDAFPEWKRAVPAERSRLLHELAAACATRSEDLATAITREQGKPLDEARGETAKFVTALHYYAEEAVRVYGRTVPNDTPGFLSIVEREPLGPVAGIVPWNYPVELIGWKLGGATAAGCTIVVKPSEYTPGCAQVLSECVAATLPPGVVNFVYGEGGTGAALAGHPDIAKVAFTGSLRTGEALFRTVSGITGLSLELGGSCPMVVTDTADVAAAVAGATRRSFRNAGQICIAVNRVYVQRGVYEAFTAGLAEAADALTVADGLAVPDADVGALTMDETYRRTLDHIEDAVARGAEVVAGGGPVDGLAPGLFLRPTVLARAPADALVMHDETFGPLVGVAPFDDLDDAIERANGAPGGLAAYAYTQDTRETFALARGLDFGNVAVNNVDAGIMNAPYGGRRESGFGSEHGPEGLASYLQYKHVRLRHGAQ
;
A
#
# COMPACT_ATOMS: atom_id res chain seq x y z
N MET A 1 4.91 -6.47 -47.34
CA MET A 1 4.93 -6.56 -45.88
C MET A 1 4.05 -5.40 -45.35
N PRO A 2 2.87 -5.63 -44.81
CA PRO A 2 2.09 -4.55 -44.24
C PRO A 2 2.66 -4.15 -42.88
N SER A 3 2.88 -2.86 -42.69
CA SER A 3 3.35 -2.26 -41.44
C SER A 3 2.23 -2.34 -40.38
N ASN A 4 2.46 -3.10 -39.33
CA ASN A 4 1.68 -3.00 -38.10
C ASN A 4 2.11 -1.71 -37.37
N ALA A 5 1.44 -0.61 -37.66
CA ALA A 5 1.45 0.52 -36.76
C ALA A 5 0.68 0.14 -35.49
N PRO A 6 1.16 0.49 -34.28
CA PRO A 6 0.38 0.29 -33.07
C PRO A 6 -0.92 1.10 -33.20
N GLN A 7 -2.07 0.43 -33.02
CA GLN A 7 -3.34 1.12 -32.85
C GLN A 7 -3.20 2.03 -31.63
N GLU A 8 -3.33 3.33 -31.82
CA GLU A 8 -3.54 4.29 -30.75
C GLU A 8 -4.71 3.78 -29.91
N ALA A 9 -4.43 3.40 -28.66
CA ALA A 9 -5.47 3.03 -27.71
C ALA A 9 -6.34 4.29 -27.50
N ALA A 10 -7.56 4.26 -28.00
CA ALA A 10 -8.50 5.33 -27.83
C ALA A 10 -8.71 5.59 -26.33
N ALA A 11 -8.50 6.84 -25.89
CA ALA A 11 -8.82 7.26 -24.53
C ALA A 11 -10.25 6.83 -24.20
N MET A 12 -10.43 6.13 -23.07
CA MET A 12 -11.75 5.62 -22.68
C MET A 12 -12.69 6.79 -22.42
N PRO A 13 -13.96 6.72 -22.87
CA PRO A 13 -14.94 7.73 -22.51
C PRO A 13 -15.11 7.73 -20.98
N HIS A 14 -14.88 8.86 -20.34
CA HIS A 14 -14.86 9.06 -18.87
C HIS A 14 -16.16 8.69 -18.13
N THR A 15 -17.17 8.20 -18.82
CA THR A 15 -18.53 7.96 -18.26
C THR A 15 -18.95 6.49 -18.19
N ALA A 16 -18.44 5.60 -19.03
CA ALA A 16 -18.83 4.19 -19.00
C ALA A 16 -18.18 3.43 -17.83
N PRO A 17 -18.91 2.47 -17.19
CA PRO A 17 -18.32 1.61 -16.19
C PRO A 17 -17.29 0.65 -16.82
N LEU A 18 -16.20 0.40 -16.11
CA LEU A 18 -15.19 -0.56 -16.51
C LEU A 18 -15.72 -2.00 -16.33
N VAL A 19 -15.54 -2.85 -17.34
CA VAL A 19 -15.87 -4.28 -17.24
C VAL A 19 -14.57 -5.05 -17.04
N CYS A 20 -14.39 -5.59 -15.83
CA CYS A 20 -13.21 -6.36 -15.47
C CYS A 20 -13.40 -7.84 -15.81
N ARG A 21 -12.31 -8.51 -16.14
CA ARG A 21 -12.27 -9.95 -16.43
C ARG A 21 -11.03 -10.57 -15.82
N ASN A 22 -11.13 -11.81 -15.33
CA ASN A 22 -9.95 -12.55 -14.88
C ASN A 22 -8.93 -12.63 -16.02
N PHE A 23 -7.65 -12.45 -15.70
CA PHE A 23 -6.58 -12.39 -16.69
C PHE A 23 -5.49 -13.41 -16.33
N HIS A 24 -5.25 -14.35 -17.24
CA HIS A 24 -4.12 -15.30 -17.16
C HIS A 24 -3.80 -15.81 -18.57
N ASP A 25 -2.60 -16.31 -18.77
CA ASP A 25 -2.10 -16.76 -20.10
C ASP A 25 -2.22 -15.67 -21.20
N ASN A 26 -2.06 -14.40 -20.83
CA ASN A 26 -2.29 -13.23 -21.69
C ASN A 26 -3.68 -13.19 -22.34
N ALA A 27 -4.68 -13.76 -21.70
CA ALA A 27 -6.07 -13.76 -22.15
C ALA A 27 -7.02 -13.35 -21.01
N TRP A 28 -8.15 -12.72 -21.39
CA TRP A 28 -9.22 -12.38 -20.46
C TRP A 28 -10.29 -13.47 -20.46
N HIS A 29 -10.68 -13.88 -19.27
CA HIS A 29 -11.61 -14.97 -19.04
C HIS A 29 -12.86 -14.48 -18.31
N ASP A 30 -14.02 -14.87 -18.78
CA ASP A 30 -15.29 -14.65 -18.08
C ASP A 30 -15.35 -15.54 -16.83
N SER A 31 -16.09 -15.11 -15.84
CA SER A 31 -16.35 -15.86 -14.62
C SER A 31 -17.78 -16.38 -14.61
N THR A 32 -17.97 -17.52 -13.96
CA THR A 32 -19.30 -18.09 -13.69
C THR A 32 -19.87 -17.59 -12.35
N GLY A 33 -19.07 -16.89 -11.54
CA GLY A 33 -19.53 -16.28 -10.30
C GLY A 33 -20.34 -15.01 -10.54
N GLU A 34 -21.18 -14.68 -9.58
CA GLU A 34 -21.97 -13.43 -9.64
C GLU A 34 -21.05 -12.20 -9.68
N PRO A 35 -21.33 -11.22 -10.55
CA PRO A 35 -20.50 -10.03 -10.66
C PRO A 35 -20.60 -9.14 -9.40
N ILE A 36 -19.54 -8.39 -9.16
CA ILE A 36 -19.44 -7.38 -8.11
C ILE A 36 -19.58 -6.01 -8.79
N GLU A 37 -20.58 -5.23 -8.40
CA GLU A 37 -20.70 -3.84 -8.81
C GLU A 37 -19.87 -2.93 -7.89
N ARG A 38 -19.01 -2.12 -8.49
CA ARG A 38 -18.35 -1.04 -7.76
C ARG A 38 -19.00 0.30 -8.15
N ARG A 39 -19.46 1.03 -7.14
CA ARG A 39 -20.04 2.37 -7.32
C ARG A 39 -19.08 3.44 -6.82
N ASN A 40 -19.09 4.58 -7.50
CA ASN A 40 -18.32 5.76 -7.10
C ASN A 40 -18.82 6.26 -5.75
N PRO A 41 -17.95 6.32 -4.71
CA PRO A 41 -18.35 6.75 -3.38
C PRO A 41 -18.71 8.24 -3.28
N ALA A 42 -18.35 9.05 -4.29
CA ALA A 42 -18.70 10.46 -4.34
C ALA A 42 -20.13 10.72 -4.77
N ASN A 43 -20.70 9.89 -5.69
CA ASN A 43 -22.00 10.19 -6.32
C ASN A 43 -22.90 8.97 -6.52
N GLY A 44 -22.46 7.76 -6.23
CA GLY A 44 -23.21 6.51 -6.35
C GLY A 44 -23.29 5.94 -7.78
N GLU A 45 -22.69 6.57 -8.79
CA GLU A 45 -22.67 6.06 -10.17
C GLU A 45 -21.90 4.74 -10.28
N LEU A 46 -22.31 3.87 -11.21
CA LEU A 46 -21.60 2.62 -11.48
C LEU A 46 -20.22 2.92 -12.08
N ALA A 47 -19.15 2.57 -11.38
CA ALA A 47 -17.77 2.80 -11.79
C ALA A 47 -17.17 1.58 -12.49
N ALA A 48 -17.39 0.38 -11.95
CA ALA A 48 -16.90 -0.86 -12.54
C ALA A 48 -17.80 -2.06 -12.22
N VAL A 49 -17.66 -3.11 -13.02
CA VAL A 49 -18.22 -4.43 -12.76
C VAL A 49 -17.10 -5.45 -12.84
N ALA A 50 -16.87 -6.19 -11.77
CA ALA A 50 -15.81 -7.19 -11.69
C ALA A 50 -16.37 -8.60 -11.48
N PRO A 51 -15.72 -9.65 -11.99
CA PRO A 51 -16.12 -11.00 -11.70
C PRO A 51 -15.82 -11.38 -10.25
N ARG A 52 -16.58 -12.36 -9.73
CA ARG A 52 -16.22 -13.08 -8.51
C ARG A 52 -15.66 -14.43 -8.90
N ALA A 53 -14.33 -14.52 -9.01
CA ALA A 53 -13.68 -15.76 -9.41
C ALA A 53 -13.99 -16.91 -8.45
N THR A 54 -14.37 -18.05 -9.00
CA THR A 54 -14.53 -19.30 -8.24
C THR A 54 -13.18 -19.88 -7.81
N ALA A 55 -13.20 -20.90 -6.98
CA ALA A 55 -11.97 -21.61 -6.57
C ALA A 55 -11.27 -22.27 -7.79
N GLU A 56 -12.04 -22.82 -8.74
CA GLU A 56 -11.48 -23.42 -9.96
C GLU A 56 -10.89 -22.36 -10.90
N GLU A 57 -11.51 -21.19 -11.00
CA GLU A 57 -10.99 -20.07 -11.80
C GLU A 57 -9.70 -19.52 -11.19
N THR A 58 -9.66 -19.41 -9.87
CA THR A 58 -8.44 -19.02 -9.13
C THR A 58 -7.32 -20.06 -9.34
N ALA A 59 -7.66 -21.35 -9.27
CA ALA A 59 -6.69 -22.43 -9.52
C ALA A 59 -6.13 -22.40 -10.95
N ARG A 60 -6.94 -22.03 -11.97
CA ARG A 60 -6.43 -21.86 -13.34
C ARG A 60 -5.40 -20.73 -13.45
N ALA A 61 -5.64 -19.60 -12.80
CA ALA A 61 -4.68 -18.50 -12.79
C ALA A 61 -3.37 -18.90 -12.05
N VAL A 62 -3.47 -19.68 -10.97
CA VAL A 62 -2.29 -20.22 -10.28
C VAL A 62 -1.56 -21.24 -11.16
N ALA A 63 -2.28 -22.10 -11.88
CA ALA A 63 -1.67 -23.04 -12.83
C ALA A 63 -0.91 -22.31 -13.94
N SER A 64 -1.48 -21.24 -14.51
CA SER A 64 -0.80 -20.36 -15.47
C SER A 64 0.51 -19.81 -14.89
N ALA A 65 0.48 -19.27 -13.67
CA ALA A 65 1.68 -18.78 -13.00
C ALA A 65 2.73 -19.88 -12.75
N ARG A 66 2.29 -21.07 -12.31
CA ARG A 66 3.16 -22.24 -12.09
C ARG A 66 3.83 -22.69 -13.39
N ASP A 67 3.07 -22.79 -14.46
CA ASP A 67 3.54 -23.31 -15.74
C ASP A 67 4.51 -22.34 -16.44
N ALA A 68 4.34 -21.01 -16.25
CA ALA A 68 5.26 -19.98 -16.73
C ALA A 68 6.54 -19.86 -15.89
N PHE A 69 6.51 -20.24 -14.61
CA PHE A 69 7.62 -20.05 -13.68
C PHE A 69 8.96 -20.65 -14.13
N PRO A 70 9.05 -21.88 -14.66
CA PRO A 70 10.34 -22.47 -15.07
C PRO A 70 11.06 -21.69 -16.17
N GLU A 71 10.34 -21.05 -17.07
CA GLU A 71 10.91 -20.22 -18.13
C GLU A 71 11.30 -18.85 -17.58
N TRP A 72 10.41 -18.20 -16.84
CA TRP A 72 10.66 -16.89 -16.23
C TRP A 72 11.84 -16.92 -15.23
N LYS A 73 11.95 -17.97 -14.42
CA LYS A 73 13.10 -18.21 -13.52
C LYS A 73 14.44 -18.24 -14.29
N ARG A 74 14.46 -18.76 -15.52
CA ARG A 74 15.67 -18.87 -16.36
C ARG A 74 15.95 -17.63 -17.17
N ALA A 75 14.99 -16.70 -17.30
CA ALA A 75 15.19 -15.44 -17.98
C ALA A 75 16.35 -14.68 -17.33
N VAL A 76 17.30 -14.20 -18.16
CA VAL A 76 18.44 -13.46 -17.62
C VAL A 76 17.99 -12.16 -16.95
N PRO A 77 18.69 -11.70 -15.90
CA PRO A 77 18.28 -10.50 -15.15
C PRO A 77 18.07 -9.26 -16.05
N ALA A 78 18.92 -9.07 -17.06
CA ALA A 78 18.80 -7.96 -18.00
C ALA A 78 17.48 -7.99 -18.82
N GLU A 79 16.98 -9.19 -19.14
CA GLU A 79 15.71 -9.34 -19.86
C GLU A 79 14.52 -9.02 -18.94
N ARG A 80 14.54 -9.47 -17.70
CA ARG A 80 13.52 -9.11 -16.71
C ARG A 80 13.48 -7.59 -16.47
N SER A 81 14.66 -6.97 -16.36
CA SER A 81 14.81 -5.53 -16.23
C SER A 81 14.20 -4.79 -17.43
N ARG A 82 14.56 -5.20 -18.65
CA ARG A 82 14.05 -4.61 -19.89
C ARG A 82 12.52 -4.67 -19.96
N LEU A 83 11.94 -5.83 -19.70
CA LEU A 83 10.49 -6.03 -19.74
C LEU A 83 9.75 -5.24 -18.66
N LEU A 84 10.32 -5.09 -17.46
CA LEU A 84 9.75 -4.23 -16.42
C LEU A 84 9.80 -2.74 -16.79
N HIS A 85 10.86 -2.29 -17.45
CA HIS A 85 10.92 -0.93 -18.00
C HIS A 85 9.87 -0.72 -19.10
N GLU A 86 9.65 -1.70 -19.96
CA GLU A 86 8.60 -1.65 -20.98
C GLU A 86 7.19 -1.62 -20.36
N LEU A 87 6.95 -2.41 -19.32
CA LEU A 87 5.70 -2.35 -18.55
C LEU A 87 5.50 -0.96 -17.92
N ALA A 88 6.55 -0.41 -17.30
CA ALA A 88 6.51 0.93 -16.72
C ALA A 88 6.16 1.99 -17.77
N ALA A 89 6.78 1.92 -18.96
CA ALA A 89 6.49 2.82 -20.06
C ALA A 89 5.05 2.66 -20.59
N ALA A 90 4.56 1.42 -20.75
CA ALA A 90 3.19 1.15 -21.16
C ALA A 90 2.18 1.72 -20.13
N CYS A 91 2.43 1.54 -18.84
CA CYS A 91 1.59 2.10 -17.77
C CYS A 91 1.66 3.63 -17.74
N ALA A 92 2.81 4.24 -18.01
CA ALA A 92 2.94 5.69 -18.10
C ALA A 92 2.07 6.29 -19.22
N THR A 93 1.94 5.61 -20.37
CA THR A 93 1.04 6.04 -21.46
C THR A 93 -0.45 5.94 -21.09
N ARG A 94 -0.80 5.11 -20.10
CA ARG A 94 -2.17 4.89 -19.61
C ARG A 94 -2.39 5.54 -18.23
N SER A 95 -1.51 6.46 -17.82
CA SER A 95 -1.54 7.06 -16.47
C SER A 95 -2.85 7.78 -16.15
N GLU A 96 -3.44 8.46 -17.13
CA GLU A 96 -4.72 9.17 -16.94
C GLU A 96 -5.90 8.20 -16.83
N ASP A 97 -5.90 7.10 -17.58
CA ASP A 97 -6.92 6.05 -17.45
C ASP A 97 -6.86 5.38 -16.07
N LEU A 98 -5.64 5.08 -15.60
CA LEU A 98 -5.41 4.54 -14.25
C LEU A 98 -5.89 5.52 -13.17
N ALA A 99 -5.50 6.80 -13.27
CA ALA A 99 -5.87 7.82 -12.29
C ALA A 99 -7.38 8.04 -12.25
N THR A 100 -8.03 8.12 -13.42
CA THR A 100 -9.49 8.26 -13.53
C THR A 100 -10.21 7.06 -12.93
N ALA A 101 -9.75 5.82 -13.21
CA ALA A 101 -10.32 4.62 -12.62
C ALA A 101 -10.19 4.63 -11.09
N ILE A 102 -9.01 4.98 -10.55
CA ILE A 102 -8.78 5.10 -9.11
C ILE A 102 -9.75 6.11 -8.49
N THR A 103 -9.86 7.33 -9.03
CA THR A 103 -10.74 8.37 -8.49
C THR A 103 -12.21 7.93 -8.50
N ARG A 104 -12.68 7.31 -9.59
CA ARG A 104 -14.06 6.81 -9.71
C ARG A 104 -14.38 5.69 -8.73
N GLU A 105 -13.42 4.85 -8.43
CA GLU A 105 -13.64 3.67 -7.60
C GLU A 105 -13.34 3.93 -6.14
N GLN A 106 -12.26 4.64 -5.85
CA GLN A 106 -11.75 4.83 -4.50
C GLN A 106 -12.24 6.14 -3.87
N GLY A 107 -12.45 7.19 -4.66
CA GLY A 107 -12.96 8.48 -4.21
C GLY A 107 -11.93 9.57 -3.98
N LYS A 108 -10.61 9.27 -4.04
CA LYS A 108 -9.56 10.31 -3.89
C LYS A 108 -9.58 11.32 -5.04
N PRO A 109 -9.09 12.55 -4.82
CA PRO A 109 -8.94 13.55 -5.86
C PRO A 109 -8.10 13.06 -7.03
N LEU A 110 -8.40 13.52 -8.25
CA LEU A 110 -7.76 13.05 -9.46
C LEU A 110 -6.25 13.36 -9.47
N ASP A 111 -5.84 14.52 -8.95
CA ASP A 111 -4.43 14.88 -8.85
C ASP A 111 -3.67 13.98 -7.86
N GLU A 112 -4.33 13.53 -6.80
CA GLU A 112 -3.75 12.54 -5.89
C GLU A 112 -3.63 11.16 -6.56
N ALA A 113 -4.62 10.75 -7.36
CA ALA A 113 -4.59 9.52 -8.13
C ALA A 113 -3.49 9.55 -9.23
N ARG A 114 -3.27 10.70 -9.88
CA ARG A 114 -2.14 10.92 -10.79
C ARG A 114 -0.80 10.75 -10.07
N GLY A 115 -0.69 11.30 -8.87
CA GLY A 115 0.49 11.13 -8.01
C GLY A 115 0.74 9.66 -7.63
N GLU A 116 -0.30 8.89 -7.35
CA GLU A 116 -0.20 7.44 -7.09
C GLU A 116 0.30 6.69 -8.33
N THR A 117 -0.28 6.98 -9.49
CA THR A 117 0.13 6.36 -10.76
C THR A 117 1.60 6.65 -11.09
N ALA A 118 2.07 7.88 -10.86
CA ALA A 118 3.48 8.24 -11.05
C ALA A 118 4.41 7.46 -10.11
N LYS A 119 4.03 7.25 -8.86
CA LYS A 119 4.79 6.44 -7.90
C LYS A 119 4.81 4.96 -8.28
N PHE A 120 3.70 4.43 -8.77
CA PHE A 120 3.64 3.08 -9.31
C PHE A 120 4.65 2.87 -10.46
N VAL A 121 4.69 3.79 -11.43
CA VAL A 121 5.68 3.74 -12.54
C VAL A 121 7.11 3.81 -11.99
N THR A 122 7.35 4.67 -11.00
CA THR A 122 8.66 4.77 -10.33
C THR A 122 9.05 3.46 -9.65
N ALA A 123 8.10 2.78 -9.00
CA ALA A 123 8.35 1.48 -8.35
C ALA A 123 8.73 0.40 -9.36
N LEU A 124 8.07 0.34 -10.51
CA LEU A 124 8.42 -0.59 -11.58
C LEU A 124 9.84 -0.35 -12.11
N HIS A 125 10.21 0.91 -12.35
CA HIS A 125 11.58 1.27 -12.74
C HIS A 125 12.60 0.88 -11.67
N TYR A 126 12.31 1.14 -10.41
CA TYR A 126 13.19 0.76 -9.30
C TYR A 126 13.45 -0.75 -9.28
N TYR A 127 12.40 -1.57 -9.34
CA TYR A 127 12.57 -3.02 -9.35
C TYR A 127 13.20 -3.56 -10.64
N ALA A 128 12.99 -2.90 -11.77
CA ALA A 128 13.72 -3.20 -13.01
C ALA A 128 15.23 -3.05 -12.82
N GLU A 129 15.66 -1.97 -12.14
CA GLU A 129 17.06 -1.72 -11.80
C GLU A 129 17.59 -2.71 -10.74
N GLU A 130 16.77 -3.11 -9.77
CA GLU A 130 17.16 -4.09 -8.77
C GLU A 130 17.26 -5.53 -9.33
N ALA A 131 16.54 -5.85 -10.41
CA ALA A 131 16.59 -7.17 -11.04
C ALA A 131 18.02 -7.59 -11.42
N VAL A 132 18.86 -6.64 -11.83
CA VAL A 132 20.25 -6.89 -12.23
C VAL A 132 21.23 -6.83 -11.06
N ARG A 133 20.77 -6.56 -9.83
CA ARG A 133 21.58 -6.46 -8.60
C ARG A 133 21.41 -7.66 -7.66
N VAL A 134 20.78 -8.73 -8.12
CA VAL A 134 20.65 -9.98 -7.36
C VAL A 134 21.96 -10.75 -7.42
N TYR A 135 22.85 -10.51 -6.45
CA TYR A 135 24.16 -11.13 -6.41
C TYR A 135 24.19 -12.35 -5.51
N GLY A 136 24.95 -13.40 -5.95
CA GLY A 136 25.44 -14.46 -5.09
C GLY A 136 26.76 -14.06 -4.39
N ARG A 137 27.35 -15.02 -3.69
CA ARG A 137 28.69 -14.85 -3.09
C ARG A 137 29.46 -16.16 -3.04
N THR A 138 30.77 -16.10 -3.03
CA THR A 138 31.65 -17.19 -2.63
C THR A 138 31.93 -17.11 -1.13
N VAL A 139 32.07 -18.27 -0.48
CA VAL A 139 32.34 -18.37 0.95
C VAL A 139 33.64 -19.16 1.15
N PRO A 140 34.60 -18.66 1.97
CA PRO A 140 35.80 -19.42 2.33
C PRO A 140 35.42 -20.76 2.96
N ASN A 141 36.18 -21.80 2.62
CA ASN A 141 36.00 -23.12 3.21
C ASN A 141 37.11 -23.38 4.28
N ASP A 142 36.75 -24.12 5.32
CA ASP A 142 37.63 -24.62 6.35
C ASP A 142 38.48 -25.80 5.91
N THR A 143 38.14 -26.41 4.76
CA THR A 143 38.81 -27.58 4.19
C THR A 143 39.38 -27.23 2.82
N PRO A 144 40.69 -27.48 2.55
CA PRO A 144 41.28 -27.28 1.22
C PRO A 144 40.61 -28.12 0.13
N GLY A 145 40.63 -27.62 -1.10
CA GLY A 145 40.07 -28.31 -2.27
C GLY A 145 38.55 -28.19 -2.42
N PHE A 146 37.91 -27.25 -1.70
CA PHE A 146 36.49 -26.97 -1.87
C PHE A 146 36.27 -25.52 -2.28
N LEU A 147 35.24 -25.30 -3.12
CA LEU A 147 34.65 -24.02 -3.46
C LEU A 147 33.22 -24.01 -3.00
N SER A 148 32.83 -23.00 -2.21
CA SER A 148 31.45 -22.78 -1.80
C SER A 148 30.89 -21.53 -2.48
N ILE A 149 29.74 -21.71 -3.12
CA ILE A 149 28.97 -20.66 -3.80
C ILE A 149 27.60 -20.59 -3.15
N VAL A 150 27.16 -19.39 -2.80
CA VAL A 150 25.78 -19.12 -2.35
C VAL A 150 25.08 -18.37 -3.46
N GLU A 151 24.06 -18.98 -4.02
CA GLU A 151 23.18 -18.39 -5.05
C GLU A 151 21.88 -17.90 -4.42
N ARG A 152 21.22 -16.94 -5.08
CA ARG A 152 19.85 -16.54 -4.78
C ARG A 152 18.94 -17.02 -5.89
N GLU A 153 17.91 -17.77 -5.54
CA GLU A 153 16.92 -18.30 -6.49
C GLU A 153 15.52 -17.77 -6.16
N PRO A 154 14.65 -17.54 -7.17
CA PRO A 154 13.26 -17.14 -6.92
C PRO A 154 12.49 -18.25 -6.19
N LEU A 155 11.56 -17.84 -5.32
CA LEU A 155 10.75 -18.76 -4.51
C LEU A 155 9.81 -19.63 -5.36
N GLY A 156 9.10 -19.02 -6.31
CA GLY A 156 8.05 -19.68 -7.09
C GLY A 156 6.89 -18.75 -7.44
N PRO A 157 5.70 -19.29 -7.71
CA PRO A 157 4.50 -18.48 -7.89
C PRO A 157 4.11 -17.73 -6.60
N VAL A 158 3.74 -16.47 -6.73
CA VAL A 158 3.39 -15.56 -5.63
C VAL A 158 1.91 -15.19 -5.68
N ALA A 159 1.24 -15.17 -4.55
CA ALA A 159 -0.06 -14.53 -4.39
C ALA A 159 0.14 -13.09 -3.91
N GLY A 160 -0.21 -12.11 -4.74
CA GLY A 160 -0.20 -10.69 -4.40
C GLY A 160 -1.61 -10.22 -4.06
N ILE A 161 -1.94 -9.94 -2.79
CA ILE A 161 -3.27 -9.52 -2.37
C ILE A 161 -3.16 -8.09 -1.83
N VAL A 162 -3.89 -7.16 -2.44
CA VAL A 162 -3.76 -5.73 -2.16
C VAL A 162 -5.09 -5.08 -1.74
N PRO A 163 -5.05 -4.03 -0.91
CA PRO A 163 -6.20 -3.25 -0.51
C PRO A 163 -6.55 -2.19 -1.56
N TRP A 164 -7.55 -1.39 -1.26
CA TRP A 164 -8.19 -0.40 -2.13
C TRP A 164 -7.64 1.03 -2.01
N ASN A 165 -6.87 1.34 -0.97
CA ASN A 165 -6.51 2.73 -0.65
C ASN A 165 -5.41 3.32 -1.55
N TYR A 166 -4.46 2.52 -1.99
CA TYR A 166 -3.44 2.83 -3.00
C TYR A 166 -3.33 1.64 -3.98
N PRO A 167 -4.39 1.36 -4.76
CA PRO A 167 -4.53 0.09 -5.46
C PRO A 167 -3.42 -0.22 -6.44
N VAL A 168 -3.00 0.73 -7.27
CA VAL A 168 -1.96 0.47 -8.26
C VAL A 168 -0.55 0.56 -7.67
N GLU A 169 -0.31 1.49 -6.74
CA GLU A 169 1.00 1.61 -6.07
C GLU A 169 1.35 0.32 -5.33
N LEU A 170 0.40 -0.25 -4.57
CA LEU A 170 0.59 -1.48 -3.81
C LEU A 170 0.66 -2.74 -4.70
N ILE A 171 -0.03 -2.76 -5.84
CA ILE A 171 0.19 -3.79 -6.86
C ILE A 171 1.64 -3.69 -7.37
N GLY A 172 2.11 -2.49 -7.67
CA GLY A 172 3.46 -2.25 -8.18
C GLY A 172 4.57 -2.74 -7.27
N TRP A 173 4.42 -2.59 -5.97
CA TRP A 173 5.40 -3.08 -4.99
C TRP A 173 5.52 -4.61 -5.03
N LYS A 174 4.39 -5.32 -5.10
CA LYS A 174 4.37 -6.78 -5.12
C LYS A 174 4.74 -7.34 -6.49
N LEU A 175 4.12 -6.82 -7.55
CA LEU A 175 4.38 -7.24 -8.92
C LEU A 175 5.84 -6.98 -9.30
N GLY A 176 6.33 -5.77 -9.06
CA GLY A 176 7.70 -5.38 -9.37
C GLY A 176 8.72 -6.25 -8.63
N GLY A 177 8.59 -6.39 -7.30
CA GLY A 177 9.49 -7.21 -6.50
C GLY A 177 9.50 -8.69 -6.91
N ALA A 178 8.31 -9.29 -7.08
CA ALA A 178 8.18 -10.69 -7.48
C ALA A 178 8.78 -10.95 -8.87
N THR A 179 8.39 -10.16 -9.87
CA THR A 179 8.85 -10.39 -11.25
C THR A 179 10.33 -10.08 -11.44
N ALA A 180 10.85 -9.04 -10.80
CA ALA A 180 12.28 -8.71 -10.79
C ALA A 180 13.12 -9.85 -10.18
N ALA A 181 12.63 -10.48 -9.11
CA ALA A 181 13.27 -11.64 -8.49
C ALA A 181 13.26 -12.89 -9.39
N GLY A 182 12.39 -12.95 -10.40
CA GLY A 182 12.18 -14.11 -11.27
C GLY A 182 11.03 -15.02 -10.80
N CYS A 183 10.18 -14.55 -9.89
CA CYS A 183 8.91 -15.19 -9.53
C CYS A 183 7.82 -14.82 -10.53
N THR A 184 6.81 -15.66 -10.66
CA THR A 184 5.53 -15.34 -11.29
C THR A 184 4.53 -14.90 -10.22
N ILE A 185 3.47 -14.19 -10.61
CA ILE A 185 2.53 -13.65 -9.62
C ILE A 185 1.08 -13.75 -10.10
N VAL A 186 0.19 -14.06 -9.16
CA VAL A 186 -1.26 -13.90 -9.30
C VAL A 186 -1.69 -12.77 -8.36
N VAL A 187 -2.18 -11.68 -8.93
CA VAL A 187 -2.65 -10.50 -8.20
C VAL A 187 -4.15 -10.61 -7.96
N LYS A 188 -4.56 -10.47 -6.70
CA LYS A 188 -5.96 -10.21 -6.34
C LYS A 188 -6.09 -8.75 -5.93
N PRO A 189 -6.59 -7.85 -6.82
CA PRO A 189 -6.94 -6.49 -6.44
C PRO A 189 -8.10 -6.48 -5.46
N SER A 190 -8.31 -5.35 -4.78
CA SER A 190 -9.49 -5.18 -3.94
C SER A 190 -10.76 -5.13 -4.79
N GLU A 191 -11.84 -5.68 -4.26
CA GLU A 191 -13.21 -5.56 -4.80
C GLU A 191 -13.71 -4.12 -4.87
N TYR A 192 -13.10 -3.21 -4.14
CA TYR A 192 -13.42 -1.78 -4.15
C TYR A 192 -12.71 -0.99 -5.27
N THR A 193 -11.68 -1.56 -5.89
CA THR A 193 -10.89 -0.88 -6.93
C THR A 193 -10.48 -1.86 -8.05
N PRO A 194 -11.43 -2.56 -8.67
CA PRO A 194 -11.12 -3.56 -9.68
C PRO A 194 -10.73 -2.97 -11.05
N GLY A 195 -11.28 -1.82 -11.42
CA GLY A 195 -11.13 -1.26 -12.78
C GLY A 195 -9.71 -0.78 -13.05
N CYS A 196 -9.02 -0.19 -12.06
CA CYS A 196 -7.62 0.18 -12.27
C CYS A 196 -6.73 -1.05 -12.54
N ALA A 197 -7.04 -2.22 -11.94
CA ALA A 197 -6.35 -3.47 -12.22
C ALA A 197 -6.68 -4.03 -13.62
N GLN A 198 -7.88 -3.77 -14.14
CA GLN A 198 -8.24 -4.09 -15.54
C GLN A 198 -7.34 -3.32 -16.52
N VAL A 199 -7.20 -2.01 -16.33
CA VAL A 199 -6.30 -1.17 -17.16
C VAL A 199 -4.85 -1.67 -17.05
N LEU A 200 -4.41 -2.04 -15.85
CA LEU A 200 -3.07 -2.59 -15.66
C LEU A 200 -2.89 -3.94 -16.38
N SER A 201 -3.89 -4.82 -16.38
CA SER A 201 -3.82 -6.11 -17.09
C SER A 201 -3.63 -5.93 -18.61
N GLU A 202 -4.16 -4.86 -19.19
CA GLU A 202 -3.94 -4.50 -20.60
C GLU A 202 -2.48 -4.12 -20.87
N CYS A 203 -1.86 -3.37 -19.96
CA CYS A 203 -0.43 -3.05 -20.05
C CYS A 203 0.44 -4.31 -19.92
N VAL A 204 0.09 -5.21 -18.99
CA VAL A 204 0.76 -6.51 -18.80
C VAL A 204 0.67 -7.36 -20.07
N ALA A 205 -0.53 -7.48 -20.66
CA ALA A 205 -0.75 -8.26 -21.89
C ALA A 205 0.10 -7.78 -23.07
N ALA A 206 0.39 -6.47 -23.11
CA ALA A 206 1.19 -5.86 -24.18
C ALA A 206 2.70 -6.04 -24.01
N THR A 207 3.18 -6.37 -22.80
CA THR A 207 4.60 -6.27 -22.45
C THR A 207 5.23 -7.53 -21.89
N LEU A 208 4.52 -8.27 -21.05
CA LEU A 208 5.08 -9.43 -20.34
C LEU A 208 4.68 -10.76 -21.00
N PRO A 209 5.52 -11.79 -20.88
CA PRO A 209 5.17 -13.12 -21.36
C PRO A 209 3.93 -13.70 -20.66
N PRO A 210 3.16 -14.59 -21.34
CA PRO A 210 2.00 -15.23 -20.77
C PRO A 210 2.31 -15.90 -19.42
N GLY A 211 1.39 -15.77 -18.46
CA GLY A 211 1.48 -16.43 -17.16
C GLY A 211 2.44 -15.80 -16.14
N VAL A 212 3.31 -14.85 -16.54
CA VAL A 212 4.24 -14.17 -15.61
C VAL A 212 3.46 -13.32 -14.60
N VAL A 213 2.45 -12.59 -15.05
CA VAL A 213 1.54 -11.80 -14.19
C VAL A 213 0.10 -12.15 -14.55
N ASN A 214 -0.69 -12.48 -13.55
CA ASN A 214 -2.08 -12.90 -13.69
C ASN A 214 -2.95 -12.09 -12.72
N PHE A 215 -4.23 -11.92 -13.03
CA PHE A 215 -5.21 -11.22 -12.18
C PHE A 215 -6.45 -12.06 -11.96
N VAL A 216 -6.86 -12.18 -10.70
CA VAL A 216 -8.14 -12.78 -10.30
C VAL A 216 -8.92 -11.79 -9.45
N TYR A 217 -10.20 -11.60 -9.77
CA TYR A 217 -11.06 -10.68 -9.05
C TYR A 217 -11.98 -11.43 -8.09
N GLY A 218 -12.36 -10.76 -7.03
CA GLY A 218 -13.26 -11.33 -6.04
C GLY A 218 -13.02 -10.76 -4.66
N GLU A 219 -13.77 -11.25 -3.71
CA GLU A 219 -13.75 -10.86 -2.29
C GLU A 219 -12.85 -11.78 -1.45
N GLY A 220 -13.09 -11.82 -0.13
CA GLY A 220 -12.31 -12.62 0.81
C GLY A 220 -12.22 -14.11 0.47
N GLY A 221 -13.29 -14.70 -0.11
CA GLY A 221 -13.30 -16.11 -0.53
C GLY A 221 -12.27 -16.41 -1.63
N THR A 222 -12.18 -15.54 -2.64
CA THR A 222 -11.15 -15.63 -3.70
C THR A 222 -9.75 -15.44 -3.13
N GLY A 223 -9.59 -14.49 -2.18
CA GLY A 223 -8.31 -14.27 -1.48
C GLY A 223 -7.87 -15.49 -0.69
N ALA A 224 -8.79 -16.15 0.01
CA ALA A 224 -8.52 -17.37 0.77
C ALA A 224 -8.16 -18.55 -0.16
N ALA A 225 -8.89 -18.73 -1.27
CA ALA A 225 -8.60 -19.75 -2.26
C ALA A 225 -7.20 -19.58 -2.89
N LEU A 226 -6.83 -18.33 -3.20
CA LEU A 226 -5.52 -17.97 -3.72
C LEU A 226 -4.40 -18.24 -2.70
N ALA A 227 -4.55 -17.72 -1.48
CA ALA A 227 -3.52 -17.82 -0.43
C ALA A 227 -3.33 -19.26 0.07
N GLY A 228 -4.40 -20.06 0.09
CA GLY A 228 -4.36 -21.47 0.49
C GLY A 228 -3.96 -22.44 -0.60
N HIS A 229 -3.69 -21.98 -1.82
CA HIS A 229 -3.39 -22.88 -2.94
C HIS A 229 -1.99 -23.50 -2.79
N PRO A 230 -1.84 -24.85 -2.95
CA PRO A 230 -0.59 -25.57 -2.68
C PRO A 230 0.57 -25.18 -3.60
N ASP A 231 0.29 -24.68 -4.80
CA ASP A 231 1.32 -24.24 -5.75
C ASP A 231 1.79 -22.78 -5.50
N ILE A 232 1.25 -22.08 -4.52
CA ILE A 232 1.73 -20.76 -4.11
C ILE A 232 2.91 -20.91 -3.16
N ALA A 233 4.06 -20.39 -3.56
CA ALA A 233 5.28 -20.41 -2.76
C ALA A 233 5.35 -19.28 -1.73
N LYS A 234 4.69 -18.13 -2.01
CA LYS A 234 4.64 -16.96 -1.11
C LYS A 234 3.34 -16.20 -1.28
N VAL A 235 2.80 -15.74 -0.15
CA VAL A 235 1.73 -14.75 -0.09
C VAL A 235 2.32 -13.40 0.33
N ALA A 236 2.15 -12.37 -0.49
CA ALA A 236 2.45 -10.98 -0.19
C ALA A 236 1.13 -10.23 -0.02
N PHE A 237 0.83 -9.82 1.20
CA PHE A 237 -0.46 -9.21 1.57
C PHE A 237 -0.28 -7.82 2.15
N THR A 238 -1.10 -6.89 1.72
CA THR A 238 -1.35 -5.61 2.39
C THR A 238 -2.83 -5.47 2.68
N GLY A 239 -3.19 -5.08 3.90
CA GLY A 239 -4.59 -4.90 4.29
C GLY A 239 -4.80 -4.78 5.79
N SER A 240 -6.02 -5.07 6.26
CA SER A 240 -6.36 -4.98 7.69
C SER A 240 -5.72 -6.10 8.52
N LEU A 241 -5.46 -5.83 9.80
CA LEU A 241 -4.98 -6.82 10.77
C LEU A 241 -5.87 -8.08 10.77
N ARG A 242 -7.19 -7.91 10.86
CA ARG A 242 -8.17 -9.01 10.84
C ARG A 242 -8.01 -9.94 9.63
N THR A 243 -7.79 -9.35 8.44
CA THR A 243 -7.59 -10.13 7.22
C THR A 243 -6.21 -10.80 7.20
N GLY A 244 -5.17 -10.11 7.67
CA GLY A 244 -3.82 -10.66 7.81
C GLY A 244 -3.80 -11.89 8.72
N GLU A 245 -4.46 -11.83 9.87
CA GLU A 245 -4.62 -12.98 10.78
C GLU A 245 -5.40 -14.14 10.15
N ALA A 246 -6.45 -13.85 9.39
CA ALA A 246 -7.22 -14.87 8.68
C ALA A 246 -6.35 -15.56 7.62
N LEU A 247 -5.58 -14.80 6.86
CA LEU A 247 -4.64 -15.34 5.87
C LEU A 247 -3.54 -16.16 6.53
N PHE A 248 -2.98 -15.71 7.66
CA PHE A 248 -1.97 -16.48 8.41
C PHE A 248 -2.48 -17.89 8.79
N ARG A 249 -3.79 -18.03 9.07
CA ARG A 249 -4.41 -19.34 9.33
C ARG A 249 -4.76 -20.13 8.07
N THR A 250 -4.83 -19.46 6.91
CA THR A 250 -5.29 -20.04 5.64
C THR A 250 -4.15 -20.58 4.79
N VAL A 251 -2.95 -19.98 4.89
CA VAL A 251 -1.79 -20.39 4.07
C VAL A 251 -1.50 -21.87 4.22
N SER A 252 -1.17 -22.52 3.10
CA SER A 252 -0.95 -23.96 3.03
C SER A 252 0.50 -24.34 3.32
N GLY A 253 0.73 -25.31 4.17
CA GLY A 253 2.05 -25.89 4.39
C GLY A 253 3.12 -24.90 4.84
N ILE A 254 4.27 -24.85 4.13
CA ILE A 254 5.41 -23.96 4.42
C ILE A 254 5.47 -22.83 3.40
N THR A 255 4.32 -22.20 3.11
CA THR A 255 4.25 -21.05 2.22
C THR A 255 4.86 -19.83 2.90
N GLY A 256 5.75 -19.12 2.19
CA GLY A 256 6.29 -17.83 2.66
C GLY A 256 5.19 -16.80 2.83
N LEU A 257 5.33 -15.89 3.80
CA LEU A 257 4.33 -14.87 4.07
C LEU A 257 5.00 -13.53 4.36
N SER A 258 4.51 -12.46 3.75
CA SER A 258 4.77 -11.08 4.13
C SER A 258 3.44 -10.39 4.38
N LEU A 259 3.32 -9.71 5.51
CA LEU A 259 2.12 -8.99 5.94
C LEU A 259 2.47 -7.53 6.17
N GLU A 260 1.86 -6.63 5.41
CA GLU A 260 1.88 -5.19 5.60
C GLU A 260 0.48 -4.77 6.07
N LEU A 261 0.37 -4.51 7.37
CA LEU A 261 -0.91 -4.27 8.04
C LEU A 261 -1.00 -2.82 8.50
N GLY A 262 -2.21 -2.40 8.89
CA GLY A 262 -2.46 -1.07 9.37
C GLY A 262 -1.83 -0.76 10.73
N GLY A 263 -2.06 0.44 11.20
CA GLY A 263 -1.65 0.89 12.53
C GLY A 263 -2.08 2.32 12.82
N SER A 264 -2.12 2.67 14.10
CA SER A 264 -2.36 4.06 14.54
C SER A 264 -1.01 4.76 14.68
N CYS A 265 -0.63 5.56 13.67
CA CYS A 265 0.69 6.18 13.62
C CYS A 265 0.76 7.46 14.47
N PRO A 266 1.73 7.56 15.41
CA PRO A 266 1.91 8.74 16.24
C PRO A 266 2.78 9.81 15.56
N MET A 267 2.56 11.06 15.97
CA MET A 267 3.48 12.17 15.78
C MET A 267 3.84 12.79 17.12
N VAL A 268 5.12 13.04 17.38
CA VAL A 268 5.63 13.72 18.58
C VAL A 268 6.19 15.07 18.17
N VAL A 269 5.71 16.15 18.80
CA VAL A 269 6.15 17.52 18.55
C VAL A 269 6.70 18.13 19.85
N THR A 270 8.00 18.44 19.89
CA THR A 270 8.65 19.02 21.09
C THR A 270 8.62 20.55 21.09
N ASP A 271 8.95 21.17 22.22
CA ASP A 271 9.01 22.64 22.37
C ASP A 271 10.04 23.31 21.44
N THR A 272 11.04 22.51 20.99
CA THR A 272 12.08 23.00 20.07
C THR A 272 11.68 22.90 18.61
N ALA A 273 10.53 22.28 18.29
CA ALA A 273 10.09 22.03 16.93
C ALA A 273 9.79 23.32 16.14
N ASP A 274 10.00 23.28 14.85
CA ASP A 274 9.35 24.21 13.94
C ASP A 274 7.85 23.86 13.86
N VAL A 275 7.04 24.62 14.61
CA VAL A 275 5.61 24.37 14.75
C VAL A 275 4.88 24.49 13.40
N ALA A 276 5.28 25.42 12.53
CA ALA A 276 4.65 25.58 11.23
C ALA A 276 4.92 24.36 10.32
N ALA A 277 6.15 23.87 10.32
CA ALA A 277 6.51 22.65 9.59
C ALA A 277 5.79 21.41 10.17
N ALA A 278 5.66 21.32 11.49
CA ALA A 278 4.93 20.23 12.16
C ALA A 278 3.44 20.25 11.82
N VAL A 279 2.79 21.41 11.82
CA VAL A 279 1.39 21.58 11.40
C VAL A 279 1.20 21.18 9.94
N ALA A 280 2.04 21.67 9.03
CA ALA A 280 1.98 21.28 7.61
C ALA A 280 2.14 19.76 7.40
N GLY A 281 3.07 19.15 8.14
CA GLY A 281 3.29 17.71 8.13
C GLY A 281 2.10 16.92 8.66
N ALA A 282 1.53 17.34 9.79
CA ALA A 282 0.34 16.72 10.39
C ALA A 282 -0.86 16.83 9.45
N THR A 283 -1.14 18.02 8.91
CA THR A 283 -2.23 18.26 7.95
C THR A 283 -2.12 17.33 6.74
N ARG A 284 -0.96 17.31 6.10
CA ARG A 284 -0.70 16.44 4.94
C ARG A 284 -0.87 14.96 5.27
N ARG A 285 -0.39 14.50 6.42
CA ARG A 285 -0.38 13.07 6.75
C ARG A 285 -1.67 12.57 7.38
N SER A 286 -2.44 13.42 8.04
CA SER A 286 -3.74 13.06 8.62
C SER A 286 -4.88 13.10 7.60
N PHE A 287 -4.83 13.99 6.60
CA PHE A 287 -6.00 14.27 5.75
C PHE A 287 -5.85 13.89 4.28
N ARG A 288 -4.62 13.68 3.79
CA ARG A 288 -4.40 13.12 2.46
C ARG A 288 -5.14 11.81 2.29
N ASN A 289 -5.72 11.55 1.09
CA ASN A 289 -6.59 10.41 0.80
C ASN A 289 -7.72 10.24 1.82
N ALA A 290 -8.25 11.35 2.35
CA ALA A 290 -9.23 11.34 3.44
C ALA A 290 -8.77 10.53 4.68
N GLY A 291 -7.48 10.54 5.01
CA GLY A 291 -6.90 9.75 6.11
C GLY A 291 -6.81 8.24 5.86
N GLN A 292 -7.16 7.75 4.68
CA GLN A 292 -7.19 6.33 4.32
C GLN A 292 -5.80 5.81 3.93
N ILE A 293 -4.83 5.98 4.83
CA ILE A 293 -3.43 5.60 4.64
C ILE A 293 -2.96 4.82 5.87
N CYS A 294 -2.32 3.66 5.66
CA CYS A 294 -1.76 2.85 6.76
C CYS A 294 -0.71 3.60 7.61
N ILE A 295 -0.10 4.66 7.06
CA ILE A 295 0.84 5.54 7.74
C ILE A 295 0.23 6.94 8.03
N ALA A 296 -1.11 7.07 8.09
CA ALA A 296 -1.76 8.31 8.48
C ALA A 296 -1.45 8.65 9.95
N VAL A 297 -1.26 9.93 10.23
CA VAL A 297 -1.14 10.42 11.62
C VAL A 297 -2.54 10.49 12.21
N ASN A 298 -2.84 9.60 13.14
CA ASN A 298 -4.13 9.55 13.85
C ASN A 298 -4.04 10.22 15.21
N ARG A 299 -2.85 10.28 15.83
CA ARG A 299 -2.61 10.77 17.18
C ARG A 299 -1.33 11.60 17.23
N VAL A 300 -1.45 12.80 17.77
CA VAL A 300 -0.33 13.73 17.92
C VAL A 300 -0.11 14.03 19.40
N TYR A 301 1.12 13.84 19.85
CA TYR A 301 1.58 14.23 21.17
C TYR A 301 2.40 15.50 21.03
N VAL A 302 1.96 16.59 21.68
CA VAL A 302 2.57 17.92 21.55
C VAL A 302 3.04 18.39 22.92
N GLN A 303 4.32 18.78 23.01
CA GLN A 303 4.86 19.32 24.26
C GLN A 303 4.12 20.61 24.66
N ARG A 304 3.83 20.73 25.95
CA ARG A 304 2.91 21.74 26.49
C ARG A 304 3.24 23.16 26.06
N GLY A 305 4.51 23.51 25.94
CA GLY A 305 4.94 24.87 25.57
C GLY A 305 4.47 25.31 24.19
N VAL A 306 4.28 24.38 23.25
CA VAL A 306 3.83 24.65 21.87
C VAL A 306 2.44 24.08 21.55
N TYR A 307 1.78 23.44 22.52
CA TYR A 307 0.51 22.75 22.34
C TYR A 307 -0.60 23.62 21.75
N GLU A 308 -0.83 24.81 22.34
CA GLU A 308 -1.91 25.70 21.90
C GLU A 308 -1.63 26.23 20.49
N ALA A 309 -0.38 26.62 20.21
CA ALA A 309 0.01 27.11 18.88
C ALA A 309 -0.12 26.04 17.79
N PHE A 310 0.33 24.80 18.09
CA PHE A 310 0.20 23.68 17.18
C PHE A 310 -1.26 23.33 16.93
N THR A 311 -2.07 23.20 17.99
CA THR A 311 -3.47 22.78 17.88
C THR A 311 -4.30 23.81 17.12
N ALA A 312 -4.11 25.10 17.39
CA ALA A 312 -4.78 26.18 16.66
C ALA A 312 -4.37 26.18 15.17
N GLY A 313 -3.06 26.07 14.88
CA GLY A 313 -2.57 26.01 13.50
C GLY A 313 -3.08 24.80 12.74
N LEU A 314 -3.16 23.63 13.39
CA LEU A 314 -3.69 22.41 12.77
C LEU A 314 -5.20 22.52 12.49
N ALA A 315 -5.96 23.14 13.39
CA ALA A 315 -7.39 23.39 13.19
C ALA A 315 -7.63 24.35 12.02
N GLU A 316 -6.89 25.46 11.95
CA GLU A 316 -6.96 26.40 10.84
C GLU A 316 -6.60 25.74 9.51
N ALA A 317 -5.54 24.94 9.48
CA ALA A 317 -5.11 24.21 8.29
C ALA A 317 -6.15 23.15 7.85
N ALA A 318 -6.79 22.46 8.79
CA ALA A 318 -7.85 21.49 8.50
C ALA A 318 -9.11 22.15 7.91
N ASP A 319 -9.55 23.28 8.46
CA ASP A 319 -10.71 24.03 7.98
C ASP A 319 -10.46 24.66 6.59
N ALA A 320 -9.21 24.93 6.23
CA ALA A 320 -8.84 25.47 4.93
C ALA A 320 -8.86 24.43 3.80
N LEU A 321 -8.92 23.14 4.11
CA LEU A 321 -8.91 22.08 3.10
C LEU A 321 -10.23 22.02 2.31
N THR A 322 -10.11 21.93 1.00
CA THR A 322 -11.24 21.77 0.08
C THR A 322 -11.67 20.31 0.03
N VAL A 323 -12.93 20.05 0.40
CA VAL A 323 -13.54 18.70 0.30
C VAL A 323 -14.51 18.69 -0.87
N ALA A 324 -14.28 17.81 -1.86
CA ALA A 324 -15.14 17.72 -3.04
C ALA A 324 -15.07 16.36 -3.75
N ASP A 325 -15.98 16.15 -4.73
CA ASP A 325 -15.85 15.06 -5.71
C ASP A 325 -14.59 15.29 -6.55
N GLY A 326 -13.64 14.38 -6.44
CA GLY A 326 -12.33 14.49 -7.06
C GLY A 326 -12.31 14.47 -8.60
N LEU A 327 -13.42 14.11 -9.26
CA LEU A 327 -13.57 14.26 -10.71
C LEU A 327 -14.12 15.65 -11.07
N ALA A 328 -15.01 16.18 -10.25
CA ALA A 328 -15.59 17.51 -10.46
C ALA A 328 -14.59 18.63 -10.10
N VAL A 329 -13.76 18.41 -9.07
CA VAL A 329 -12.71 19.31 -8.59
C VAL A 329 -11.42 18.49 -8.47
N PRO A 330 -10.64 18.36 -9.58
CA PRO A 330 -9.48 17.46 -9.64
C PRO A 330 -8.37 17.75 -8.62
N ASP A 331 -8.23 19.02 -8.24
CA ASP A 331 -7.24 19.55 -7.29
C ASP A 331 -7.81 19.73 -5.86
N ALA A 332 -8.97 19.14 -5.56
CA ALA A 332 -9.47 19.11 -4.19
C ALA A 332 -8.44 18.47 -3.24
N ASP A 333 -8.39 18.94 -1.99
CA ASP A 333 -7.46 18.40 -0.98
C ASP A 333 -7.94 17.06 -0.41
N VAL A 334 -9.25 16.87 -0.30
CA VAL A 334 -9.87 15.68 0.30
C VAL A 334 -11.06 15.22 -0.55
N GLY A 335 -11.06 13.95 -0.91
CA GLY A 335 -12.14 13.30 -1.63
C GLY A 335 -13.13 12.55 -0.72
N ALA A 336 -13.99 11.72 -1.35
CA ALA A 336 -14.89 10.85 -0.63
C ALA A 336 -14.15 9.70 0.06
N LEU A 337 -14.68 9.23 1.19
CA LEU A 337 -14.30 7.95 1.78
C LEU A 337 -14.79 6.80 0.89
N THR A 338 -13.99 5.75 0.80
CA THR A 338 -14.22 4.65 -0.15
C THR A 338 -15.44 3.79 0.21
N MET A 339 -15.73 3.64 1.51
CA MET A 339 -16.77 2.75 1.98
C MET A 339 -17.48 3.26 3.24
N ASP A 340 -18.72 2.86 3.38
CA ASP A 340 -19.61 3.24 4.46
C ASP A 340 -19.08 2.80 5.84
N GLU A 341 -18.40 1.63 5.93
CA GLU A 341 -17.79 1.17 7.17
C GLU A 341 -16.75 2.17 7.70
N THR A 342 -15.87 2.68 6.84
CA THR A 342 -14.85 3.67 7.22
C THR A 342 -15.49 5.01 7.60
N TYR A 343 -16.52 5.42 6.86
CA TYR A 343 -17.28 6.63 7.15
C TYR A 343 -17.91 6.57 8.55
N ARG A 344 -18.62 5.49 8.87
CA ARG A 344 -19.26 5.30 10.20
C ARG A 344 -18.21 5.20 11.30
N ARG A 345 -17.17 4.38 11.12
CA ARG A 345 -16.10 4.25 12.11
C ARG A 345 -15.47 5.60 12.45
N THR A 346 -15.29 6.48 11.46
CA THR A 346 -14.74 7.83 11.71
C THR A 346 -15.68 8.64 12.61
N LEU A 347 -17.00 8.60 12.35
CA LEU A 347 -18.00 9.27 13.18
C LEU A 347 -18.05 8.68 14.59
N ASP A 348 -18.02 7.35 14.73
CA ASP A 348 -18.01 6.66 16.03
C ASP A 348 -16.78 7.05 16.87
N HIS A 349 -15.59 7.19 16.24
CA HIS A 349 -14.38 7.65 16.93
C HIS A 349 -14.45 9.12 17.36
N ILE A 350 -15.12 9.98 16.57
CA ILE A 350 -15.37 11.37 16.97
C ILE A 350 -16.30 11.40 18.19
N GLU A 351 -17.41 10.66 18.12
CA GLU A 351 -18.40 10.61 19.20
C GLU A 351 -17.79 10.04 20.50
N ASP A 352 -17.03 8.94 20.42
CA ASP A 352 -16.31 8.35 21.57
C ASP A 352 -15.37 9.36 22.23
N ALA A 353 -14.53 10.05 21.44
CA ALA A 353 -13.57 11.00 21.97
C ALA A 353 -14.25 12.21 22.63
N VAL A 354 -15.32 12.75 22.03
CA VAL A 354 -16.12 13.86 22.62
C VAL A 354 -16.80 13.43 23.90
N ALA A 355 -17.39 12.22 23.94
CA ALA A 355 -18.01 11.68 25.15
C ALA A 355 -17.02 11.51 26.30
N ARG A 356 -15.73 11.32 26.01
CA ARG A 356 -14.63 11.24 26.98
C ARG A 356 -14.01 12.59 27.33
N GLY A 357 -14.42 13.70 26.68
CA GLY A 357 -13.99 15.06 26.99
C GLY A 357 -13.04 15.70 26.01
N ALA A 358 -12.81 15.12 24.82
CA ALA A 358 -12.13 15.78 23.73
C ALA A 358 -12.95 16.97 23.19
N GLU A 359 -12.27 18.00 22.71
CA GLU A 359 -12.87 19.19 22.10
C GLU A 359 -12.72 19.12 20.58
N VAL A 360 -13.82 19.21 19.83
CA VAL A 360 -13.76 19.36 18.36
C VAL A 360 -13.36 20.80 18.05
N VAL A 361 -12.16 20.99 17.51
CA VAL A 361 -11.64 22.34 17.16
C VAL A 361 -11.67 22.62 15.67
N ALA A 362 -11.86 21.59 14.83
CA ALA A 362 -12.15 21.69 13.40
C ALA A 362 -12.96 20.48 12.92
N GLY A 363 -13.80 20.65 11.91
CA GLY A 363 -14.56 19.57 11.26
C GLY A 363 -15.72 19.05 12.09
N GLY A 364 -15.68 17.76 12.45
CA GLY A 364 -16.63 17.12 13.38
C GLY A 364 -17.83 16.43 12.72
N GLY A 365 -17.89 16.26 11.41
CA GLY A 365 -19.03 15.60 10.78
C GLY A 365 -19.07 15.63 9.26
N PRO A 366 -20.23 15.30 8.68
CA PRO A 366 -20.45 15.32 7.23
C PRO A 366 -20.26 16.72 6.58
N VAL A 367 -19.96 16.71 5.28
CA VAL A 367 -19.92 17.94 4.48
C VAL A 367 -21.31 18.23 3.95
N ASP A 368 -21.84 19.44 4.20
CA ASP A 368 -23.14 19.87 3.72
C ASP A 368 -23.17 19.94 2.18
N GLY A 369 -24.26 19.49 1.57
CA GLY A 369 -24.52 19.62 0.13
C GLY A 369 -23.81 18.59 -0.75
N LEU A 370 -22.99 17.67 -0.21
CA LEU A 370 -22.32 16.60 -0.94
C LEU A 370 -22.99 15.22 -0.79
N ALA A 371 -24.19 15.17 -0.19
CA ALA A 371 -24.98 13.92 -0.17
C ALA A 371 -25.44 13.53 -1.59
N PRO A 372 -25.50 12.22 -1.94
CA PRO A 372 -25.33 11.05 -1.08
C PRO A 372 -23.87 10.55 -0.93
N GLY A 373 -22.85 11.33 -1.33
CA GLY A 373 -21.45 10.91 -1.26
C GLY A 373 -20.94 10.78 0.19
N LEU A 374 -19.90 9.95 0.36
CA LEU A 374 -19.29 9.65 1.66
C LEU A 374 -18.23 10.70 2.03
N PHE A 375 -18.64 11.95 2.23
CA PHE A 375 -17.73 13.05 2.54
C PHE A 375 -17.76 13.44 4.02
N LEU A 376 -16.60 13.48 4.66
CA LEU A 376 -16.40 13.98 6.01
C LEU A 376 -15.46 15.18 6.02
N ARG A 377 -15.73 16.13 6.87
CA ARG A 377 -14.81 17.26 7.13
C ARG A 377 -13.55 16.75 7.81
N PRO A 378 -12.35 17.18 7.40
CA PRO A 378 -11.12 17.01 8.17
C PRO A 378 -11.34 17.41 9.62
N THR A 379 -11.12 16.50 10.56
CA THR A 379 -11.51 16.69 11.96
C THR A 379 -10.28 16.67 12.87
N VAL A 380 -10.17 17.70 13.71
CA VAL A 380 -9.16 17.82 14.75
C VAL A 380 -9.82 17.79 16.12
N LEU A 381 -9.39 16.86 16.97
CA LEU A 381 -9.82 16.71 18.35
C LEU A 381 -8.70 17.18 19.30
N ALA A 382 -8.91 18.31 19.97
CA ALA A 382 -8.00 18.80 20.99
C ALA A 382 -8.23 18.08 22.33
N ARG A 383 -7.17 18.01 23.17
CA ARG A 383 -7.19 17.36 24.49
C ARG A 383 -7.74 15.94 24.45
N ALA A 384 -7.41 15.19 23.39
CA ALA A 384 -7.86 13.83 23.21
C ALA A 384 -7.43 12.95 24.39
N PRO A 385 -8.39 12.36 25.13
CA PRO A 385 -8.08 11.48 26.25
C PRO A 385 -7.32 10.24 25.81
N ALA A 386 -6.41 9.76 26.67
CA ALA A 386 -5.54 8.65 26.33
C ALA A 386 -6.31 7.34 26.05
N ASP A 387 -7.51 7.17 26.57
CA ASP A 387 -8.40 6.03 26.39
C ASP A 387 -9.46 6.23 25.30
N ALA A 388 -9.42 7.31 24.53
CA ALA A 388 -10.29 7.51 23.36
C ALA A 388 -9.86 6.60 22.19
N LEU A 389 -10.83 6.08 21.45
CA LEU A 389 -10.58 5.16 20.30
C LEU A 389 -9.57 5.73 19.31
N VAL A 390 -9.65 7.00 18.96
CA VAL A 390 -8.72 7.67 18.03
C VAL A 390 -7.26 7.59 18.48
N MET A 391 -6.99 7.42 19.79
CA MET A 391 -5.64 7.35 20.36
C MET A 391 -5.07 5.93 20.40
N HIS A 392 -5.84 4.91 20.06
CA HIS A 392 -5.44 3.50 20.08
C HIS A 392 -5.72 2.77 18.78
N ASP A 393 -6.93 2.94 18.24
CA ASP A 393 -7.40 2.20 17.08
C ASP A 393 -7.11 2.95 15.78
N GLU A 394 -6.96 2.21 14.69
CA GLU A 394 -6.83 2.77 13.38
C GLU A 394 -8.18 3.31 12.88
N THR A 395 -8.31 4.64 12.79
CA THR A 395 -9.53 5.28 12.27
C THR A 395 -9.70 5.05 10.77
N PHE A 396 -8.63 5.21 10.02
CA PHE A 396 -8.60 5.14 8.54
C PHE A 396 -9.55 6.14 7.87
N GLY A 397 -9.71 7.31 8.48
CA GLY A 397 -10.56 8.42 8.08
C GLY A 397 -9.92 9.77 8.41
N PRO A 398 -10.50 10.92 7.99
CA PRO A 398 -9.90 12.24 8.13
C PRO A 398 -10.05 12.77 9.57
N LEU A 399 -9.43 12.10 10.52
CA LEU A 399 -9.54 12.37 11.95
C LEU A 399 -8.17 12.30 12.62
N VAL A 400 -7.85 13.27 13.45
CA VAL A 400 -6.64 13.27 14.29
C VAL A 400 -6.94 13.75 15.70
N GLY A 401 -6.43 13.01 16.70
CA GLY A 401 -6.46 13.37 18.11
C GLY A 401 -5.15 14.03 18.53
N VAL A 402 -5.22 15.15 19.25
CA VAL A 402 -4.07 15.91 19.76
C VAL A 402 -4.10 15.91 21.28
N ALA A 403 -3.01 15.46 21.89
CA ALA A 403 -2.85 15.37 23.35
C ALA A 403 -1.56 16.06 23.81
N PRO A 404 -1.57 16.82 24.94
CA PRO A 404 -0.36 17.40 25.47
C PRO A 404 0.50 16.38 26.20
N PHE A 405 1.83 16.65 26.27
CA PHE A 405 2.77 15.97 27.15
C PHE A 405 3.75 16.95 27.79
N ASP A 406 4.39 16.56 28.87
CA ASP A 406 5.38 17.35 29.60
C ASP A 406 6.79 16.73 29.52
N ASP A 407 6.88 15.41 29.53
CA ASP A 407 8.12 14.64 29.53
C ASP A 407 8.27 13.81 28.23
N LEU A 408 9.48 13.84 27.65
CA LEU A 408 9.73 13.18 26.37
C LEU A 408 9.64 11.65 26.46
N ASP A 409 10.09 11.07 27.58
CA ASP A 409 10.05 9.61 27.79
C ASP A 409 8.59 9.14 27.91
N ASP A 410 7.72 9.91 28.61
CA ASP A 410 6.26 9.67 28.63
C ASP A 410 5.65 9.74 27.21
N ALA A 411 6.03 10.73 26.41
CA ALA A 411 5.55 10.84 25.04
C ALA A 411 5.96 9.64 24.17
N ILE A 412 7.18 9.16 24.32
CA ILE A 412 7.68 7.96 23.62
C ILE A 412 6.92 6.72 24.10
N GLU A 413 6.71 6.54 25.40
CA GLU A 413 5.94 5.42 25.97
C GLU A 413 4.49 5.42 25.42
N ARG A 414 3.81 6.56 25.46
CA ARG A 414 2.47 6.72 24.92
C ARG A 414 2.40 6.48 23.40
N ALA A 415 3.40 6.95 22.67
CA ALA A 415 3.52 6.70 21.23
C ALA A 415 3.64 5.20 20.92
N ASN A 416 4.41 4.47 21.71
CA ASN A 416 4.60 3.03 21.59
C ASN A 416 3.41 2.20 22.13
N GLY A 417 2.51 2.80 22.87
CA GLY A 417 1.42 2.12 23.58
C GLY A 417 0.34 1.50 22.68
N ALA A 418 0.24 1.87 21.40
CA ALA A 418 -0.67 1.20 20.46
C ALA A 418 -0.07 -0.11 19.92
N PRO A 419 -0.91 -1.11 19.55
CA PRO A 419 -0.44 -2.42 19.12
C PRO A 419 0.38 -2.43 17.83
N GLY A 420 0.07 -1.52 16.90
CA GLY A 420 0.76 -1.39 15.61
C GLY A 420 2.11 -0.68 15.72
N GLY A 421 2.96 -0.89 14.71
CA GLY A 421 4.30 -0.29 14.64
C GLY A 421 4.77 -0.06 13.19
N LEU A 422 3.92 0.56 12.34
CA LEU A 422 4.27 0.78 10.93
C LEU A 422 5.10 2.05 10.74
N ALA A 423 4.57 3.22 11.11
CA ALA A 423 5.29 4.48 10.98
C ALA A 423 5.10 5.39 12.20
N ALA A 424 6.11 6.18 12.52
CA ALA A 424 6.08 7.25 13.52
C ALA A 424 6.79 8.51 12.99
N TYR A 425 6.37 9.64 13.48
CA TYR A 425 6.85 10.95 13.07
C TYR A 425 7.29 11.77 14.27
N ALA A 426 8.29 12.61 14.08
CA ALA A 426 8.73 13.51 15.14
C ALA A 426 9.15 14.86 14.57
N TYR A 427 8.93 15.92 15.32
CA TYR A 427 9.41 17.27 15.02
C TYR A 427 10.14 17.84 16.23
N THR A 428 11.41 18.18 16.05
CA THR A 428 12.33 18.75 17.05
C THR A 428 13.51 19.41 16.36
N GLN A 429 14.09 20.45 16.96
CA GLN A 429 15.35 21.02 16.50
C GLN A 429 16.52 20.67 17.46
N ASP A 430 16.26 19.93 18.54
CA ASP A 430 17.31 19.45 19.43
C ASP A 430 17.89 18.10 18.95
N THR A 431 19.20 18.03 18.84
CA THR A 431 19.90 16.82 18.38
C THR A 431 19.73 15.64 19.34
N ARG A 432 19.66 15.88 20.66
CA ARG A 432 19.49 14.80 21.65
C ARG A 432 18.09 14.22 21.57
N GLU A 433 17.07 15.08 21.46
CA GLU A 433 15.68 14.66 21.24
C GLU A 433 15.54 13.89 19.92
N THR A 434 16.20 14.34 18.83
CA THR A 434 16.24 13.63 17.55
C THR A 434 16.67 12.17 17.72
N PHE A 435 17.80 11.93 18.42
CA PHE A 435 18.29 10.57 18.63
C PHE A 435 17.47 9.78 19.66
N ALA A 436 16.90 10.45 20.67
CA ALA A 436 16.00 9.81 21.64
C ALA A 436 14.74 9.31 20.93
N LEU A 437 14.08 10.15 20.13
CA LEU A 437 12.90 9.81 19.36
C LEU A 437 13.19 8.73 18.29
N ALA A 438 14.27 8.89 17.52
CA ALA A 438 14.62 7.93 16.48
C ALA A 438 14.90 6.52 17.01
N ARG A 439 15.41 6.39 18.25
CA ARG A 439 15.72 5.11 18.91
C ARG A 439 14.59 4.61 19.81
N GLY A 440 13.85 5.54 20.44
CA GLY A 440 12.79 5.22 21.39
C GLY A 440 11.47 4.82 20.74
N LEU A 441 11.17 5.33 19.54
CA LEU A 441 9.96 4.98 18.80
C LEU A 441 10.11 3.60 18.15
N ASP A 442 9.32 2.62 18.63
CA ASP A 442 9.35 1.22 18.16
C ASP A 442 8.46 1.01 16.92
N PHE A 443 8.88 1.60 15.81
CA PHE A 443 8.19 1.55 14.52
C PHE A 443 9.16 1.10 13.41
N GLY A 444 8.61 0.45 12.37
CA GLY A 444 9.42 0.04 11.23
C GLY A 444 9.98 1.21 10.44
N ASN A 445 9.24 2.33 10.43
CA ASN A 445 9.60 3.55 9.72
C ASN A 445 9.48 4.75 10.68
N VAL A 446 10.57 5.49 10.88
CA VAL A 446 10.57 6.70 11.71
C VAL A 446 11.09 7.87 10.90
N ALA A 447 10.31 8.95 10.81
CA ALA A 447 10.70 10.18 10.13
C ALA A 447 10.80 11.33 11.12
N VAL A 448 11.92 12.07 11.09
CA VAL A 448 12.15 13.23 11.95
C VAL A 448 12.23 14.48 11.08
N ASN A 449 11.48 15.51 11.47
CA ASN A 449 11.32 16.79 10.74
C ASN A 449 10.79 16.65 9.32
N ASN A 450 10.08 15.58 9.04
CA ASN A 450 9.36 15.32 7.80
C ASN A 450 8.30 14.25 8.02
N VAL A 451 7.45 14.00 7.02
CA VAL A 451 6.40 12.98 7.04
C VAL A 451 6.53 11.94 5.91
N ASP A 452 7.66 11.88 5.24
CA ASP A 452 7.94 10.89 4.19
C ASP A 452 8.74 9.72 4.79
N ALA A 453 8.04 8.88 5.56
CA ALA A 453 8.61 7.74 6.26
C ALA A 453 8.99 6.57 5.33
N GLY A 454 8.43 6.50 4.12
CA GLY A 454 8.72 5.46 3.11
C GLY A 454 9.36 6.05 1.87
N ILE A 455 10.53 5.52 1.47
CA ILE A 455 11.18 5.82 0.20
C ILE A 455 11.48 4.51 -0.54
N MET A 456 11.53 4.56 -1.89
CA MET A 456 11.57 3.34 -2.70
C MET A 456 12.86 2.52 -2.54
N ASN A 457 13.97 3.14 -2.17
CA ASN A 457 15.29 2.52 -2.04
C ASN A 457 15.68 2.14 -0.60
N ALA A 458 14.75 2.20 0.34
CA ALA A 458 14.93 1.73 1.72
C ALA A 458 13.80 0.76 2.10
N PRO A 459 14.04 -0.22 3.00
CA PRO A 459 13.02 -1.18 3.38
C PRO A 459 11.82 -0.48 4.02
N TYR A 460 10.64 -0.93 3.65
CA TYR A 460 9.37 -0.51 4.21
C TYR A 460 8.67 -1.73 4.82
N GLY A 461 8.25 -1.63 6.07
CA GLY A 461 7.57 -2.72 6.74
C GLY A 461 7.19 -2.37 8.17
N GLY A 462 6.22 -3.12 8.69
CA GLY A 462 5.70 -2.96 10.04
C GLY A 462 6.46 -3.76 11.09
N ARG A 463 6.21 -3.41 12.36
CA ARG A 463 6.58 -4.17 13.54
C ARG A 463 5.33 -4.53 14.33
N ARG A 464 5.43 -5.52 15.22
CA ARG A 464 4.33 -5.95 16.08
C ARG A 464 3.07 -6.29 15.25
N GLU A 465 1.91 -5.74 15.58
CA GLU A 465 0.66 -6.02 14.85
C GLU A 465 0.57 -5.36 13.47
N SER A 466 1.52 -4.48 13.11
CA SER A 466 1.60 -3.97 11.73
C SER A 466 2.26 -4.96 10.76
N GLY A 467 2.61 -6.17 11.22
CA GLY A 467 3.02 -7.27 10.35
C GLY A 467 4.51 -7.55 10.36
N PHE A 468 4.97 -8.24 9.32
CA PHE A 468 6.36 -8.67 9.14
C PHE A 468 6.70 -8.87 7.66
N GLY A 469 7.98 -8.85 7.38
CA GLY A 469 8.52 -8.79 6.02
C GLY A 469 8.92 -7.37 5.66
N SER A 470 9.32 -7.16 4.43
CA SER A 470 9.66 -5.84 3.90
C SER A 470 9.24 -5.73 2.46
N GLU A 471 8.79 -4.55 2.10
CA GLU A 471 8.65 -4.07 0.73
C GLU A 471 9.67 -2.95 0.52
N HIS A 472 9.82 -2.45 -0.70
CA HIS A 472 10.85 -1.48 -1.07
C HIS A 472 12.30 -1.95 -0.80
N GLY A 473 13.26 -1.18 -1.22
CA GLY A 473 14.66 -1.51 -1.05
C GLY A 473 15.08 -2.83 -1.68
N PRO A 474 16.35 -3.16 -1.62
CA PRO A 474 16.85 -4.50 -1.96
C PRO A 474 16.25 -5.58 -1.04
N GLU A 475 15.81 -5.22 0.18
CA GLU A 475 15.13 -6.11 1.14
C GLU A 475 13.77 -6.56 0.63
N GLY A 476 13.00 -5.65 0.01
CA GLY A 476 11.71 -5.97 -0.61
C GLY A 476 11.86 -7.01 -1.71
N LEU A 477 12.82 -6.83 -2.62
CA LEU A 477 13.15 -7.82 -3.63
C LEU A 477 13.67 -9.13 -3.01
N ALA A 478 14.55 -9.05 -2.01
CA ALA A 478 15.11 -10.22 -1.34
C ALA A 478 14.04 -11.10 -0.67
N SER A 479 12.88 -10.52 -0.32
CA SER A 479 11.76 -11.26 0.26
C SER A 479 11.12 -12.29 -0.67
N TYR A 480 11.42 -12.23 -1.99
CA TYR A 480 10.98 -13.17 -3.02
C TYR A 480 12.06 -14.19 -3.41
N LEU A 481 13.19 -14.18 -2.71
CA LEU A 481 14.36 -15.02 -3.00
C LEU A 481 14.64 -15.99 -1.86
N GLN A 482 15.26 -17.12 -2.22
CA GLN A 482 15.82 -18.11 -1.29
C GLN A 482 17.29 -18.37 -1.59
N TYR A 483 18.00 -18.87 -0.59
CA TYR A 483 19.41 -19.22 -0.73
C TYR A 483 19.60 -20.67 -1.12
N LYS A 484 20.54 -20.89 -2.05
CA LYS A 484 21.05 -22.21 -2.41
C LYS A 484 22.56 -22.21 -2.20
N HIS A 485 23.04 -23.13 -1.38
CA HIS A 485 24.47 -23.33 -1.18
C HIS A 485 24.95 -24.51 -2.05
N VAL A 486 25.91 -24.24 -2.92
CA VAL A 486 26.59 -25.25 -3.76
C VAL A 486 28.02 -25.38 -3.26
N ARG A 487 28.39 -26.58 -2.81
CA ARG A 487 29.76 -26.91 -2.39
C ARG A 487 30.40 -27.84 -3.39
N LEU A 488 31.42 -27.39 -4.09
CA LEU A 488 32.13 -28.09 -5.10
C LEU A 488 33.48 -28.56 -4.55
N ARG A 489 33.80 -29.82 -4.77
CA ARG A 489 35.16 -30.33 -4.55
C ARG A 489 35.95 -30.17 -5.85
N HIS A 490 37.09 -29.49 -5.81
CA HIS A 490 37.98 -29.32 -6.93
C HIS A 490 39.38 -29.83 -6.56
N GLY A 491 40.05 -30.46 -7.51
CA GLY A 491 41.36 -31.09 -7.32
C GLY A 491 41.25 -32.51 -6.82
N ALA A 492 41.81 -33.46 -7.59
CA ALA A 492 42.19 -34.77 -7.07
C ALA A 492 43.44 -34.59 -6.21
N GLN A 493 43.42 -35.12 -4.98
CA GLN A 493 44.67 -35.42 -4.29
C GLN A 493 45.30 -36.58 -4.97
#